data_163b6738a30dd8a749f52eebd0fa90b6
#
_entry.id   163b6738a30dd8a749f52eebd0fa90b6
#
_cell.length_a   1.000
_cell.length_b   1.000
_cell.length_c   1.000
_cell.angle_alpha   90.00
_cell.angle_beta   90.00
_cell.angle_gamma   90.00
#
_symmetry.space_group_name_H-M   'P 1'
#
loop_
_entity.id
_entity.type
_entity.pdbx_description
1 polymer ?
#
loop_
_entity_poly.entity_id
_entity_poly.type
_entity_poly.pdbx_seq_one_letter_code
_entity_poly.pdbx_strand_id
1 'polypeptide(L)'
;MFMRRENKDIRAAALSLRGRRACYGELQRLGAGWRLVNAQEFETPPGCMTGGHISDGARLGAFLRKQIRWGAKKIPFVLGIPTSECLYQLISLPAANCDEAREAVKWKFSEYFPFAHEDALFDVSEAILPVPEKSGITVLAAAAMKKQLLPLFDELSSSSGRLCAAEPLAAACARALTPPAAYDSGAMTLLAFCLEETAQFVLLNRGTGLLFRSCVLEDSAFTADDVRNDFRNEVRKTLDYAQSRFGCTPAVAYALPERLKGLADEAAGQAETAPVSVSPLHRLEICKPAEEDWYDVAGLLLRYANEDGV
;
A
#
# COMPACT_ATOMS: atom_id res chain seq x y z
N MET A 1 20.06 40.78 1.39
CA MET A 1 19.37 40.05 0.32
C MET A 1 19.89 38.62 0.36
N PHE A 2 19.30 37.77 1.21
CA PHE A 2 19.71 36.37 1.34
C PHE A 2 19.02 35.59 0.24
N MET A 3 19.75 35.18 -0.79
CA MET A 3 19.30 34.19 -1.74
C MET A 3 19.05 32.88 -0.97
N ARG A 4 17.79 32.49 -0.80
CA ARG A 4 17.41 31.13 -0.47
C ARG A 4 18.06 30.24 -1.54
N ARG A 5 19.05 29.44 -1.16
CA ARG A 5 19.50 28.32 -1.99
C ARG A 5 18.28 27.42 -2.18
N GLU A 6 17.67 27.47 -3.35
CA GLU A 6 16.72 26.47 -3.78
C GLU A 6 17.40 25.10 -3.63
N ASN A 7 16.82 24.27 -2.80
CA ASN A 7 17.30 22.90 -2.56
C ASN A 7 17.03 22.08 -3.83
N LYS A 8 17.91 22.20 -4.83
CA LYS A 8 17.75 21.66 -6.19
C LYS A 8 17.86 20.14 -6.29
N ASP A 9 18.13 19.42 -5.20
CA ASP A 9 18.52 18.00 -5.23
C ASP A 9 17.82 17.08 -4.21
N ILE A 10 16.61 17.41 -3.77
CA ILE A 10 15.89 16.45 -2.95
C ILE A 10 15.52 15.27 -3.84
N ARG A 11 16.16 14.13 -3.60
CA ARG A 11 15.85 12.85 -4.21
C ARG A 11 15.23 11.94 -3.17
N ALA A 12 14.16 11.29 -3.54
CA ALA A 12 13.55 10.22 -2.78
C ALA A 12 13.39 9.00 -3.68
N ALA A 13 13.41 7.82 -3.12
CA ALA A 13 13.25 6.60 -3.88
C ALA A 13 12.19 5.69 -3.27
N ALA A 14 11.68 4.79 -4.08
CA ALA A 14 10.80 3.71 -3.66
C ALA A 14 11.26 2.39 -4.25
N LEU A 15 11.13 1.33 -3.46
CA LEU A 15 11.33 -0.04 -3.89
C LEU A 15 10.06 -0.83 -3.59
N SER A 16 9.37 -1.29 -4.63
CA SER A 16 8.15 -2.07 -4.52
C SER A 16 8.43 -3.55 -4.75
N LEU A 17 7.94 -4.42 -3.88
CA LEU A 17 8.00 -5.87 -3.99
C LEU A 17 6.63 -6.43 -4.37
N ARG A 18 6.38 -6.59 -5.68
CA ARG A 18 5.06 -7.00 -6.19
C ARG A 18 4.80 -8.51 -6.12
N GLY A 19 5.86 -9.30 -6.08
CA GLY A 19 5.83 -10.76 -6.16
C GLY A 19 6.94 -11.26 -7.07
N ARG A 20 6.64 -11.62 -8.31
CA ARG A 20 7.66 -12.01 -9.30
C ARG A 20 8.55 -10.86 -9.73
N ARG A 21 8.12 -9.63 -9.56
CA ARG A 21 8.86 -8.43 -9.94
C ARG A 21 9.09 -7.51 -8.75
N ALA A 22 10.21 -6.82 -8.78
CA ALA A 22 10.50 -5.69 -7.92
C ALA A 22 10.72 -4.45 -8.78
N CYS A 23 10.11 -3.33 -8.39
CA CYS A 23 10.20 -2.07 -9.11
C CYS A 23 10.88 -1.01 -8.26
N TYR A 24 11.89 -0.36 -8.79
CA TYR A 24 12.61 0.73 -8.14
C TYR A 24 12.42 2.04 -8.89
N GLY A 25 12.07 3.11 -8.18
CA GLY A 25 11.90 4.43 -8.75
C GLY A 25 12.56 5.52 -7.92
N GLU A 26 13.18 6.53 -8.58
CA GLU A 26 13.73 7.72 -7.93
C GLU A 26 12.99 8.96 -8.39
N LEU A 27 12.62 9.83 -7.45
CA LEU A 27 12.09 11.16 -7.71
C LEU A 27 13.15 12.23 -7.46
N GLN A 28 13.14 13.25 -8.31
CA GLN A 28 13.86 14.47 -8.12
C GLN A 28 12.87 15.64 -8.08
N ARG A 29 13.03 16.54 -7.13
CA ARG A 29 12.23 17.77 -7.06
C ARG A 29 12.65 18.75 -8.14
N LEU A 30 11.70 19.24 -8.92
CA LEU A 30 11.89 20.25 -9.96
C LEU A 30 10.90 21.39 -9.73
N GLY A 31 11.36 22.46 -9.09
CA GLY A 31 10.48 23.57 -8.70
C GLY A 31 9.39 23.10 -7.73
N ALA A 32 8.12 23.27 -8.09
CA ALA A 32 6.97 22.81 -7.29
C ALA A 32 6.56 21.37 -7.59
N GLY A 33 7.13 20.71 -8.59
CA GLY A 33 6.75 19.36 -9.02
C GLY A 33 7.83 18.31 -8.75
N TRP A 34 7.49 17.06 -9.03
CA TRP A 34 8.38 15.92 -8.92
C TRP A 34 8.53 15.22 -10.27
N ARG A 35 9.73 14.73 -10.56
CA ARG A 35 10.02 13.98 -11.78
C ARG A 35 10.64 12.63 -11.45
N LEU A 36 10.12 11.57 -12.06
CA LEU A 36 10.75 10.25 -12.03
C LEU A 36 12.00 10.29 -12.94
N VAL A 37 13.18 10.21 -12.33
CA VAL A 37 14.46 10.32 -13.04
C VAL A 37 15.17 9.00 -13.24
N ASN A 38 14.81 7.99 -12.48
CA ASN A 38 15.36 6.64 -12.58
C ASN A 38 14.23 5.64 -12.33
N ALA A 39 14.07 4.68 -13.23
CA ALA A 39 13.08 3.62 -13.15
C ALA A 39 13.73 2.31 -13.54
N GLN A 40 13.64 1.30 -12.68
CA GLN A 40 14.24 -0.01 -12.88
C GLN A 40 13.25 -1.09 -12.45
N GLU A 41 13.20 -2.17 -13.22
CA GLU A 41 12.39 -3.35 -12.91
C GLU A 41 13.28 -4.59 -12.91
N PHE A 42 13.01 -5.51 -11.99
CA PHE A 42 13.79 -6.72 -11.80
C PHE A 42 12.85 -7.91 -11.60
N GLU A 43 13.15 -9.03 -12.24
CA GLU A 43 12.56 -10.30 -11.85
C GLU A 43 13.16 -10.76 -10.51
N THR A 44 12.32 -11.11 -9.55
CA THR A 44 12.78 -11.63 -8.26
C THR A 44 13.35 -13.03 -8.43
N PRO A 45 14.43 -13.40 -7.68
CA PRO A 45 14.98 -14.72 -7.79
C PRO A 45 13.96 -15.82 -7.44
N PRO A 46 13.93 -16.92 -8.18
CA PRO A 46 13.01 -18.02 -7.92
C PRO A 46 13.08 -18.49 -6.46
N GLY A 47 11.92 -18.67 -5.85
CA GLY A 47 11.80 -19.11 -4.45
C GLY A 47 12.02 -18.04 -3.38
N CYS A 48 12.33 -16.78 -3.76
CA CYS A 48 12.37 -15.66 -2.80
C CYS A 48 10.99 -15.11 -2.46
N MET A 49 10.05 -15.26 -3.39
CA MET A 49 8.66 -14.87 -3.24
C MET A 49 7.78 -16.06 -3.62
N THR A 50 6.74 -16.35 -2.84
CA THR A 50 5.81 -17.46 -3.10
C THR A 50 4.40 -17.09 -2.64
N GLY A 51 3.42 -17.14 -3.54
CA GLY A 51 2.02 -16.84 -3.21
C GLY A 51 1.82 -15.41 -2.67
N GLY A 52 2.62 -14.45 -3.12
CA GLY A 52 2.59 -13.09 -2.63
C GLY A 52 3.32 -12.87 -1.30
N HIS A 53 4.02 -13.88 -0.75
CA HIS A 53 4.78 -13.81 0.50
C HIS A 53 6.29 -13.84 0.27
N ILE A 54 7.04 -13.19 1.16
CA ILE A 54 8.50 -13.24 1.18
C ILE A 54 8.94 -14.55 1.83
N SER A 55 9.50 -15.46 1.03
CA SER A 55 9.96 -16.78 1.49
C SER A 55 11.44 -16.77 1.90
N ASP A 56 12.28 -15.95 1.24
CA ASP A 56 13.71 -15.79 1.54
C ASP A 56 14.11 -14.33 1.44
N GLY A 57 13.90 -13.59 2.52
CA GLY A 57 14.19 -12.16 2.61
C GLY A 57 15.67 -11.81 2.48
N ALA A 58 16.57 -12.64 3.03
CA ALA A 58 18.01 -12.42 2.95
C ALA A 58 18.50 -12.50 1.49
N ARG A 59 18.12 -13.56 0.78
CA ARG A 59 18.50 -13.76 -0.62
C ARG A 59 17.91 -12.69 -1.53
N LEU A 60 16.64 -12.32 -1.29
CA LEU A 60 15.97 -11.25 -2.03
C LEU A 60 16.68 -9.92 -1.81
N GLY A 61 16.98 -9.55 -0.57
CA GLY A 61 17.68 -8.31 -0.21
C GLY A 61 19.08 -8.24 -0.80
N ALA A 62 19.86 -9.34 -0.71
CA ALA A 62 21.19 -9.43 -1.31
C ALA A 62 21.15 -9.29 -2.83
N PHE A 63 20.15 -9.84 -3.50
CA PHE A 63 19.91 -9.67 -4.92
C PHE A 63 19.62 -8.21 -5.26
N LEU A 64 18.61 -7.62 -4.64
CA LEU A 64 18.20 -6.24 -4.91
C LEU A 64 19.30 -5.23 -4.64
N ARG A 65 20.06 -5.41 -3.55
CA ARG A 65 21.23 -4.58 -3.22
C ARG A 65 22.25 -4.51 -4.36
N LYS A 66 22.45 -5.65 -5.07
CA LYS A 66 23.40 -5.75 -6.18
C LYS A 66 22.84 -5.22 -7.49
N GLN A 67 21.53 -5.39 -7.72
CA GLN A 67 20.89 -5.04 -8.99
C GLN A 67 20.52 -3.56 -9.09
N ILE A 68 20.08 -2.95 -7.99
CA ILE A 68 19.64 -1.56 -8.01
C ILE A 68 20.82 -0.62 -8.30
N ARG A 69 20.68 0.14 -9.37
CA ARG A 69 21.61 1.22 -9.71
C ARG A 69 21.15 2.51 -9.04
N TRP A 70 21.66 2.74 -7.85
CA TRP A 70 21.33 3.92 -7.05
C TRP A 70 21.86 5.18 -7.70
N GLY A 71 20.99 6.18 -7.95
CA GLY A 71 21.37 7.45 -8.58
C GLY A 71 22.19 8.37 -7.69
N ALA A 72 22.09 8.22 -6.36
CA ALA A 72 22.88 8.93 -5.38
C ALA A 72 23.20 8.06 -4.18
N LYS A 73 24.34 8.35 -3.51
CA LYS A 73 24.69 7.68 -2.23
C LYS A 73 23.72 8.17 -1.13
N LYS A 74 23.28 7.20 -0.31
CA LYS A 74 22.38 7.44 0.84
C LYS A 74 21.03 8.09 0.47
N ILE A 75 20.58 7.87 -0.77
CA ILE A 75 19.22 8.30 -1.13
C ILE A 75 18.20 7.67 -0.16
N PRO A 76 17.31 8.46 0.45
CA PRO A 76 16.27 7.90 1.29
C PRO A 76 15.28 7.14 0.42
N PHE A 77 14.87 5.95 0.87
CA PHE A 77 13.85 5.19 0.15
C PHE A 77 12.83 4.53 1.09
N VAL A 78 11.63 4.36 0.56
CA VAL A 78 10.55 3.58 1.18
C VAL A 78 10.47 2.22 0.50
N LEU A 79 10.33 1.18 1.30
CA LEU A 79 10.11 -0.17 0.84
C LEU A 79 8.62 -0.49 0.87
N GLY A 80 8.05 -0.83 -0.27
CA GLY A 80 6.73 -1.44 -0.37
C GLY A 80 6.83 -2.95 -0.21
N ILE A 81 6.21 -3.46 0.84
CA ILE A 81 6.14 -4.90 1.11
C ILE A 81 4.80 -5.47 0.66
N PRO A 82 4.72 -6.76 0.29
CA PRO A 82 3.45 -7.38 -0.04
C PRO A 82 2.43 -7.18 1.07
N THR A 83 1.19 -6.88 0.70
CA THR A 83 0.10 -6.65 1.65
C THR A 83 -0.16 -7.87 2.54
N SER A 84 0.05 -9.06 1.99
CA SER A 84 -0.07 -10.36 2.67
C SER A 84 0.92 -10.58 3.82
N GLU A 85 2.02 -9.82 3.87
CA GLU A 85 2.96 -9.86 5.00
C GLU A 85 2.42 -9.20 6.27
N CYS A 86 1.35 -8.42 6.16
CA CYS A 86 0.77 -7.68 7.26
C CYS A 86 -0.61 -8.21 7.64
N LEU A 87 -0.87 -8.29 8.93
CA LEU A 87 -2.19 -8.42 9.50
C LEU A 87 -2.70 -7.03 9.90
N TYR A 88 -3.99 -6.79 9.71
CA TYR A 88 -4.62 -5.49 9.96
C TYR A 88 -5.76 -5.65 10.96
N GLN A 89 -5.85 -4.71 11.89
CA GLN A 89 -6.94 -4.63 12.86
C GLN A 89 -7.42 -3.20 13.00
N LEU A 90 -8.73 -3.00 12.90
CA LEU A 90 -9.37 -1.73 13.22
C LEU A 90 -9.78 -1.73 14.69
N ILE A 91 -9.13 -0.90 15.50
CA ILE A 91 -9.21 -0.93 16.96
C ILE A 91 -9.67 0.43 17.47
N SER A 92 -10.76 0.43 18.24
CA SER A 92 -11.23 1.63 18.96
C SER A 92 -10.70 1.64 20.39
N LEU A 93 -10.05 2.72 20.79
CA LEU A 93 -9.33 2.84 22.06
C LEU A 93 -9.69 4.15 22.76
N PRO A 94 -9.73 4.17 24.11
CA PRO A 94 -9.89 5.38 24.90
C PRO A 94 -8.55 6.15 24.99
N ALA A 95 -7.98 6.49 23.82
CA ALA A 95 -6.72 7.21 23.70
C ALA A 95 -6.98 8.60 23.08
N ALA A 96 -6.13 9.58 23.40
CA ALA A 96 -6.25 10.93 22.88
C ALA A 96 -5.53 11.13 21.53
N ASN A 97 -4.56 10.28 21.21
CA ASN A 97 -3.73 10.38 20.00
C ASN A 97 -3.13 9.01 19.59
N CYS A 98 -2.50 8.97 18.42
CA CYS A 98 -1.89 7.74 17.89
C CYS A 98 -0.74 7.19 18.76
N ASP A 99 0.00 8.03 19.47
CA ASP A 99 1.12 7.54 20.30
C ASP A 99 0.59 6.80 21.53
N GLU A 100 -0.44 7.32 22.19
CA GLU A 100 -1.14 6.62 23.27
C GLU A 100 -1.80 5.34 22.78
N ALA A 101 -2.43 5.39 21.59
CA ALA A 101 -3.03 4.20 20.98
C ALA A 101 -1.98 3.12 20.65
N ARG A 102 -0.81 3.52 20.16
CA ARG A 102 0.30 2.58 19.89
C ARG A 102 0.75 1.86 21.16
N GLU A 103 0.93 2.59 22.25
CA GLU A 103 1.28 1.97 23.54
C GLU A 103 0.15 1.07 24.06
N ALA A 104 -1.11 1.46 23.93
CA ALA A 104 -2.24 0.63 24.33
C ALA A 104 -2.32 -0.66 23.52
N VAL A 105 -2.13 -0.60 22.19
CA VAL A 105 -2.06 -1.79 21.31
C VAL A 105 -0.90 -2.68 21.70
N LYS A 106 0.27 -2.10 22.01
CA LYS A 106 1.46 -2.84 22.45
C LYS A 106 1.18 -3.65 23.71
N TRP A 107 0.53 -3.05 24.71
CA TRP A 107 0.20 -3.72 25.97
C TRP A 107 -0.80 -4.88 25.80
N LYS A 108 -1.70 -4.77 24.83
CA LYS A 108 -2.73 -5.77 24.53
C LYS A 108 -2.49 -6.52 23.20
N PHE A 109 -1.25 -6.57 22.76
CA PHE A 109 -0.90 -7.00 21.42
C PHE A 109 -1.44 -8.40 21.08
N SER A 110 -1.35 -9.36 21.99
CA SER A 110 -1.85 -10.71 21.83
C SER A 110 -3.38 -10.84 21.76
N GLU A 111 -4.13 -9.79 22.15
CA GLU A 111 -5.58 -9.75 21.96
C GLU A 111 -5.94 -9.45 20.48
N TYR A 112 -5.05 -8.81 19.74
CA TYR A 112 -5.28 -8.34 18.37
C TYR A 112 -4.54 -9.15 17.31
N PHE A 113 -3.39 -9.72 17.64
CA PHE A 113 -2.53 -10.41 16.69
C PHE A 113 -2.12 -11.79 17.20
N PRO A 114 -1.98 -12.81 16.29
CA PRO A 114 -1.73 -14.21 16.66
C PRO A 114 -0.26 -14.54 16.98
N PHE A 115 0.58 -13.52 17.26
CA PHE A 115 1.99 -13.67 17.60
C PHE A 115 2.39 -12.64 18.67
N ALA A 116 3.54 -12.86 19.32
CA ALA A 116 4.00 -11.99 20.39
C ALA A 116 4.48 -10.63 19.86
N HIS A 117 4.32 -9.59 20.66
CA HIS A 117 4.79 -8.23 20.32
C HIS A 117 6.30 -8.20 20.03
N GLU A 118 7.09 -8.99 20.76
CA GLU A 118 8.54 -9.09 20.60
C GLU A 118 8.95 -9.61 19.22
N ASP A 119 8.08 -10.41 18.59
CA ASP A 119 8.27 -10.98 17.25
C ASP A 119 7.65 -10.11 16.15
N ALA A 120 7.02 -8.99 16.51
CA ALA A 120 6.29 -8.13 15.60
C ALA A 120 7.05 -6.86 15.22
N LEU A 121 6.95 -6.50 13.93
CA LEU A 121 7.03 -5.11 13.48
C LEU A 121 5.60 -4.62 13.40
N PHE A 122 5.25 -3.54 14.09
CA PHE A 122 3.90 -2.99 14.03
C PHE A 122 3.90 -1.47 14.09
N ASP A 123 2.83 -0.90 13.53
CA ASP A 123 2.54 0.51 13.63
C ASP A 123 1.02 0.74 13.64
N VAL A 124 0.60 1.93 14.04
CA VAL A 124 -0.80 2.35 14.05
C VAL A 124 -0.96 3.67 13.29
N SER A 125 -2.08 3.82 12.63
CA SER A 125 -2.49 5.09 12.02
C SER A 125 -3.92 5.40 12.44
N GLU A 126 -4.26 6.67 12.59
CA GLU A 126 -5.63 7.08 12.86
C GLU A 126 -6.53 6.65 11.70
N ALA A 127 -7.67 6.07 12.04
CA ALA A 127 -8.69 5.65 11.09
C ALA A 127 -9.89 6.60 11.19
N ILE A 128 -10.18 7.30 10.09
CA ILE A 128 -11.34 8.19 10.00
C ILE A 128 -12.57 7.34 9.72
N LEU A 129 -13.45 7.21 10.70
CA LEU A 129 -14.69 6.45 10.55
C LEU A 129 -15.80 7.30 9.91
N PRO A 130 -16.76 6.69 9.16
CA PRO A 130 -17.94 7.40 8.65
C PRO A 130 -18.80 8.00 9.76
N VAL A 131 -18.88 7.28 10.89
CA VAL A 131 -19.54 7.73 12.11
C VAL A 131 -18.48 7.81 13.20
N PRO A 132 -18.15 9.00 13.70
CA PRO A 132 -17.14 9.14 14.74
C PRO A 132 -17.52 8.39 16.02
N GLU A 133 -16.53 7.80 16.66
CA GLU A 133 -16.70 7.24 18.01
C GLU A 133 -17.06 8.37 19.00
N LYS A 134 -17.85 8.04 20.03
CA LYS A 134 -18.28 9.03 21.03
C LYS A 134 -17.14 9.47 21.95
N SER A 135 -16.12 8.64 22.11
CA SER A 135 -14.95 8.91 22.96
C SER A 135 -13.74 8.11 22.46
N GLY A 136 -12.55 8.73 22.56
CA GLY A 136 -11.29 8.12 22.12
C GLY A 136 -11.08 8.22 20.62
N ILE A 137 -10.18 7.39 20.12
CA ILE A 137 -9.83 7.32 18.70
C ILE A 137 -9.95 5.88 18.18
N THR A 138 -10.19 5.74 16.89
CA THR A 138 -10.04 4.46 16.19
C THR A 138 -8.75 4.50 15.39
N VAL A 139 -7.99 3.43 15.48
CA VAL A 139 -6.75 3.25 14.73
C VAL A 139 -6.81 2.01 13.87
N LEU A 140 -6.18 2.07 12.71
CA LEU A 140 -5.79 0.90 11.95
C LEU A 140 -4.41 0.48 12.44
N ALA A 141 -4.31 -0.67 13.08
CA ALA A 141 -3.06 -1.30 13.45
C ALA A 141 -2.65 -2.29 12.36
N ALA A 142 -1.39 -2.23 11.95
CA ALA A 142 -0.78 -3.18 11.03
C ALA A 142 0.41 -3.86 11.71
N ALA A 143 0.51 -5.18 11.60
CA ALA A 143 1.59 -5.96 12.19
C ALA A 143 2.11 -7.02 11.23
N ALA A 144 3.45 -7.18 11.19
CA ALA A 144 4.16 -8.18 10.39
C ALA A 144 5.19 -8.90 11.25
N MET A 145 5.52 -10.14 10.89
CA MET A 145 6.51 -10.92 11.63
C MET A 145 7.94 -10.48 11.33
N LYS A 146 8.72 -10.16 12.36
CA LYS A 146 10.14 -9.76 12.25
C LYS A 146 10.98 -10.76 11.49
N LYS A 147 10.82 -12.07 11.77
CA LYS A 147 11.61 -13.12 11.15
C LYS A 147 11.55 -13.15 9.63
N GLN A 148 10.46 -12.65 9.03
CA GLN A 148 10.26 -12.60 7.58
C GLN A 148 10.90 -11.35 6.96
N LEU A 149 10.81 -10.21 7.64
CA LEU A 149 11.20 -8.92 7.10
C LEU A 149 12.59 -8.45 7.50
N LEU A 150 13.05 -8.75 8.72
CA LEU A 150 14.38 -8.29 9.19
C LEU A 150 15.53 -8.75 8.30
N PRO A 151 15.60 -10.01 7.83
CA PRO A 151 16.69 -10.42 6.93
C PRO A 151 16.75 -9.60 5.63
N LEU A 152 15.59 -9.21 5.09
CA LEU A 152 15.50 -8.32 3.94
C LEU A 152 15.97 -6.90 4.29
N PHE A 153 15.53 -6.36 5.42
CA PHE A 153 15.88 -5.00 5.85
C PHE A 153 17.37 -4.87 6.15
N ASP A 154 17.98 -5.86 6.76
CA ASP A 154 19.41 -5.90 7.07
C ASP A 154 20.24 -5.83 5.78
N GLU A 155 19.89 -6.63 4.77
CA GLU A 155 20.54 -6.59 3.46
C GLU A 155 20.37 -5.25 2.75
N LEU A 156 19.15 -4.71 2.74
CA LEU A 156 18.86 -3.42 2.10
C LEU A 156 19.50 -2.24 2.86
N SER A 157 19.63 -2.31 4.17
CA SER A 157 20.31 -1.30 4.99
C SER A 157 21.80 -1.21 4.68
N SER A 158 22.39 -2.29 4.18
CA SER A 158 23.78 -2.35 3.71
C SER A 158 23.97 -1.82 2.30
N SER A 159 22.91 -1.37 1.63
CA SER A 159 22.93 -0.82 0.27
C SER A 159 23.46 0.62 0.23
N SER A 160 23.60 1.16 -0.98
CA SER A 160 23.93 2.59 -1.17
C SER A 160 22.76 3.52 -0.85
N GLY A 161 21.53 3.01 -0.76
CA GLY A 161 20.35 3.75 -0.30
C GLY A 161 20.22 3.72 1.22
N ARG A 162 19.32 4.53 1.75
CA ARG A 162 18.96 4.55 3.17
C ARG A 162 17.49 4.19 3.31
N LEU A 163 17.21 2.98 3.81
CA LEU A 163 15.85 2.55 4.13
C LEU A 163 15.30 3.45 5.26
N CYS A 164 14.23 4.17 4.97
CA CYS A 164 13.58 5.09 5.90
C CYS A 164 12.29 4.55 6.48
N ALA A 165 11.54 3.80 5.67
CA ALA A 165 10.27 3.20 6.08
C ALA A 165 9.98 1.96 5.24
N ALA A 166 9.12 1.10 5.77
CA ALA A 166 8.47 0.05 5.02
C ALA A 166 6.95 0.18 5.20
N GLU A 167 6.20 -0.02 4.13
CA GLU A 167 4.74 0.02 4.20
C GLU A 167 4.11 -1.04 3.29
N PRO A 168 2.90 -1.51 3.61
CA PRO A 168 2.17 -2.43 2.76
C PRO A 168 1.81 -1.81 1.42
N LEU A 169 1.99 -2.55 0.33
CA LEU A 169 1.73 -2.05 -1.02
C LEU A 169 0.29 -1.59 -1.23
N ALA A 170 -0.69 -2.25 -0.60
CA ALA A 170 -2.08 -1.81 -0.72
C ALA A 170 -2.32 -0.40 -0.16
N ALA A 171 -1.62 0.00 0.90
CA ALA A 171 -1.72 1.36 1.44
C ALA A 171 -1.09 2.39 0.48
N ALA A 172 0.07 2.06 -0.09
CA ALA A 172 0.73 2.90 -1.09
C ALA A 172 -0.13 3.06 -2.35
N CYS A 173 -0.64 1.95 -2.91
CA CYS A 173 -1.51 1.97 -4.07
C CYS A 173 -2.80 2.76 -3.82
N ALA A 174 -3.43 2.57 -2.66
CA ALA A 174 -4.62 3.33 -2.29
C ALA A 174 -4.34 4.84 -2.29
N ARG A 175 -3.19 5.27 -1.77
CA ARG A 175 -2.77 6.69 -1.80
C ARG A 175 -2.62 7.23 -3.22
N ALA A 176 -2.09 6.43 -4.15
CA ALA A 176 -1.92 6.83 -5.54
C ALA A 176 -3.24 6.85 -6.32
N LEU A 177 -4.10 5.87 -6.07
CA LEU A 177 -5.32 5.62 -6.83
C LEU A 177 -6.54 6.37 -6.30
N THR A 178 -6.53 6.82 -5.03
CA THR A 178 -7.67 7.54 -4.47
C THR A 178 -7.82 8.91 -5.13
N PRO A 179 -8.93 9.18 -5.81
CA PRO A 179 -9.15 10.47 -6.44
C PRO A 179 -9.30 11.57 -5.38
N PRO A 180 -8.87 12.82 -5.66
CA PRO A 180 -9.00 13.94 -4.71
C PRO A 180 -10.41 14.13 -4.17
N ALA A 181 -11.43 14.00 -5.01
CA ALA A 181 -12.82 14.12 -4.62
C ALA A 181 -13.27 13.10 -3.55
N ALA A 182 -12.64 11.94 -3.46
CA ALA A 182 -12.96 10.93 -2.45
C ALA A 182 -12.49 11.34 -1.04
N TYR A 183 -11.53 12.24 -0.92
CA TYR A 183 -11.11 12.79 0.37
C TYR A 183 -12.14 13.79 0.93
N ASP A 184 -12.82 14.51 0.04
CA ASP A 184 -13.74 15.60 0.42
C ASP A 184 -15.20 15.10 0.58
N SER A 185 -15.60 14.09 -0.20
CA SER A 185 -17.00 13.64 -0.26
C SER A 185 -17.52 13.01 1.03
N GLY A 186 -16.63 12.55 1.92
CA GLY A 186 -17.03 11.78 3.10
C GLY A 186 -17.69 10.42 2.78
N ALA A 187 -17.76 10.06 1.50
CA ALA A 187 -18.30 8.77 1.07
C ALA A 187 -17.24 7.68 1.23
N MET A 188 -17.68 6.54 1.76
CA MET A 188 -16.83 5.35 1.81
C MET A 188 -16.61 4.81 0.40
N THR A 189 -15.40 4.35 0.12
CA THR A 189 -15.03 3.81 -1.19
C THR A 189 -14.41 2.43 -1.05
N LEU A 190 -14.89 1.46 -1.81
CA LEU A 190 -14.21 0.20 -2.06
C LEU A 190 -13.32 0.38 -3.29
N LEU A 191 -12.01 0.38 -3.08
CA LEU A 191 -11.02 0.44 -4.15
C LEU A 191 -10.53 -0.97 -4.47
N ALA A 192 -10.71 -1.42 -5.71
CA ALA A 192 -10.20 -2.68 -6.21
C ALA A 192 -9.10 -2.45 -7.27
N PHE A 193 -7.95 -3.11 -7.13
CA PHE A 193 -6.85 -3.00 -8.08
C PHE A 193 -6.02 -4.28 -8.13
N CYS A 194 -5.17 -4.43 -9.12
CA CYS A 194 -4.30 -5.59 -9.27
C CYS A 194 -2.83 -5.20 -9.09
N LEU A 195 -2.11 -6.06 -8.39
CA LEU A 195 -0.65 -6.08 -8.35
C LEU A 195 -0.19 -7.46 -8.82
N GLU A 196 0.27 -7.54 -10.06
CA GLU A 196 0.66 -8.79 -10.72
C GLU A 196 -0.41 -9.89 -10.59
N GLU A 197 -0.13 -10.90 -9.78
CA GLU A 197 -0.95 -12.09 -9.58
C GLU A 197 -1.98 -11.96 -8.47
N THR A 198 -2.10 -10.78 -7.87
CA THR A 198 -3.02 -10.57 -6.76
C THR A 198 -3.99 -9.42 -7.04
N ALA A 199 -5.27 -9.62 -6.72
CA ALA A 199 -6.20 -8.52 -6.58
C ALA A 199 -6.19 -8.02 -5.13
N GLN A 200 -6.27 -6.71 -4.98
CA GLN A 200 -6.29 -6.01 -3.71
C GLN A 200 -7.63 -5.27 -3.57
N PHE A 201 -8.19 -5.30 -2.38
CA PHE A 201 -9.44 -4.63 -2.03
C PHE A 201 -9.19 -3.77 -0.79
N VAL A 202 -9.37 -2.48 -0.94
CA VAL A 202 -9.16 -1.52 0.16
C VAL A 202 -10.44 -0.76 0.41
N LEU A 203 -10.97 -0.86 1.61
CA LEU A 203 -12.09 -0.03 2.05
C LEU A 203 -11.53 1.27 2.60
N LEU A 204 -11.93 2.39 2.01
CA LEU A 204 -11.43 3.72 2.33
C LEU A 204 -12.57 4.61 2.86
N ASN A 205 -12.25 5.44 3.83
CA ASN A 205 -13.07 6.59 4.19
C ASN A 205 -12.20 7.85 4.25
N ARG A 206 -12.53 8.86 3.45
CA ARG A 206 -11.75 10.10 3.32
C ARG A 206 -10.26 9.84 3.09
N GLY A 207 -9.94 8.87 2.23
CA GLY A 207 -8.56 8.49 1.92
C GLY A 207 -7.84 7.65 2.97
N THR A 208 -8.47 7.37 4.12
CA THR A 208 -7.91 6.52 5.18
C THR A 208 -8.35 5.09 4.97
N GLY A 209 -7.40 4.13 4.98
CA GLY A 209 -7.70 2.71 4.89
C GLY A 209 -8.36 2.18 6.16
N LEU A 210 -9.47 1.46 6.01
CA LEU A 210 -10.20 0.83 7.11
C LEU A 210 -10.12 -0.70 7.09
N LEU A 211 -9.94 -1.28 5.90
CA LEU A 211 -9.84 -2.72 5.70
C LEU A 211 -8.98 -2.99 4.47
N PHE A 212 -8.13 -4.01 4.57
CA PHE A 212 -7.29 -4.49 3.47
C PHE A 212 -7.54 -5.99 3.27
N ARG A 213 -7.81 -6.39 2.03
CA ARG A 213 -8.00 -7.78 1.62
C ARG A 213 -7.28 -8.02 0.31
N SER A 214 -6.94 -9.28 0.05
CA SER A 214 -6.35 -9.69 -1.22
C SER A 214 -6.82 -11.09 -1.60
N CYS A 215 -6.83 -11.38 -2.89
CA CYS A 215 -6.93 -12.74 -3.40
C CYS A 215 -5.91 -12.97 -4.52
N VAL A 216 -5.51 -14.21 -4.72
CA VAL A 216 -4.60 -14.61 -5.80
C VAL A 216 -5.41 -14.74 -7.09
N LEU A 217 -4.89 -14.16 -8.18
CA LEU A 217 -5.52 -14.17 -9.50
C LEU A 217 -4.91 -15.20 -10.47
N GLU A 218 -3.66 -15.59 -10.23
CA GLU A 218 -2.93 -16.53 -11.08
C GLU A 218 -2.24 -17.56 -10.20
N ASP A 219 -2.87 -18.71 -10.09
CA ASP A 219 -2.25 -19.93 -9.64
C ASP A 219 -2.56 -20.99 -10.71
N SER A 220 -1.57 -21.75 -11.13
CA SER A 220 -1.72 -22.83 -12.09
C SER A 220 -2.71 -23.92 -11.65
N ALA A 221 -3.11 -23.90 -10.36
CA ALA A 221 -4.09 -24.80 -9.77
C ALA A 221 -5.54 -24.31 -9.89
N PHE A 222 -5.78 -23.04 -10.28
CA PHE A 222 -7.13 -22.47 -10.36
C PHE A 222 -7.61 -22.29 -11.80
N THR A 223 -8.91 -22.55 -12.01
CA THR A 223 -9.58 -22.21 -13.27
C THR A 223 -9.92 -20.72 -13.32
N ALA A 224 -10.20 -20.18 -14.50
CA ALA A 224 -10.66 -18.80 -14.66
C ALA A 224 -11.95 -18.51 -13.87
N ASP A 225 -12.80 -19.52 -13.67
CA ASP A 225 -14.04 -19.39 -12.90
C ASP A 225 -13.77 -19.36 -11.39
N ASP A 226 -12.78 -20.11 -10.90
CA ASP A 226 -12.37 -20.07 -9.49
C ASP A 226 -11.86 -18.67 -9.14
N VAL A 227 -10.98 -18.10 -9.97
CA VAL A 227 -10.45 -16.74 -9.81
C VAL A 227 -11.57 -15.69 -9.78
N ARG A 228 -12.57 -15.81 -10.68
CA ARG A 228 -13.73 -14.92 -10.70
C ARG A 228 -14.57 -15.05 -9.43
N ASN A 229 -14.78 -16.27 -8.96
CA ASN A 229 -15.55 -16.53 -7.76
C ASN A 229 -14.86 -15.99 -6.51
N ASP A 230 -13.54 -16.14 -6.41
CA ASP A 230 -12.76 -15.57 -5.30
C ASP A 230 -12.79 -14.06 -5.31
N PHE A 231 -12.62 -13.42 -6.47
CA PHE A 231 -12.78 -11.97 -6.60
C PHE A 231 -14.15 -11.50 -6.13
N ARG A 232 -15.25 -12.11 -6.65
CA ARG A 232 -16.62 -11.78 -6.23
C ARG A 232 -16.85 -11.98 -4.74
N ASN A 233 -16.32 -13.05 -4.18
CA ASN A 233 -16.44 -13.35 -2.75
C ASN A 233 -15.75 -12.30 -1.89
N GLU A 234 -14.55 -11.83 -2.27
CA GLU A 234 -13.84 -10.80 -1.52
C GLU A 234 -14.53 -9.42 -1.64
N VAL A 235 -15.06 -9.08 -2.80
CA VAL A 235 -15.90 -7.87 -2.95
C VAL A 235 -17.11 -7.96 -2.03
N ARG A 236 -17.89 -9.06 -2.11
CA ARG A 236 -19.09 -9.23 -1.29
C ARG A 236 -18.78 -9.17 0.21
N LYS A 237 -17.76 -9.89 0.67
CA LYS A 237 -17.32 -9.85 2.08
C LYS A 237 -16.93 -8.44 2.52
N THR A 238 -16.36 -7.64 1.63
CA THR A 238 -15.99 -6.25 1.93
C THR A 238 -17.20 -5.35 2.01
N LEU A 239 -18.17 -5.51 1.11
CA LEU A 239 -19.45 -4.79 1.15
C LEU A 239 -20.27 -5.16 2.40
N ASP A 240 -20.38 -6.46 2.71
CA ASP A 240 -21.07 -6.96 3.90
C ASP A 240 -20.42 -6.42 5.20
N TYR A 241 -19.09 -6.36 5.23
CA TYR A 241 -18.36 -5.76 6.35
C TYR A 241 -18.67 -4.27 6.49
N ALA A 242 -18.65 -3.51 5.39
CA ALA A 242 -18.98 -2.09 5.40
C ALA A 242 -20.41 -1.84 5.90
N GLN A 243 -21.37 -2.61 5.39
CA GLN A 243 -22.76 -2.52 5.80
C GLN A 243 -22.94 -2.90 7.28
N SER A 244 -22.36 -4.01 7.73
CA SER A 244 -22.52 -4.49 9.11
C SER A 244 -21.82 -3.61 10.14
N ARG A 245 -20.63 -3.09 9.81
CA ARG A 245 -19.80 -2.33 10.74
C ARG A 245 -20.12 -0.85 10.76
N PHE A 246 -20.47 -0.27 9.61
CA PHE A 246 -20.62 1.17 9.42
C PHE A 246 -22.02 1.60 8.97
N GLY A 247 -22.88 0.66 8.63
CA GLY A 247 -24.27 0.94 8.18
C GLY A 247 -24.33 1.64 6.82
N CYS A 248 -23.29 1.52 5.98
CA CYS A 248 -23.24 2.20 4.70
C CYS A 248 -22.74 1.28 3.57
N THR A 249 -23.16 1.56 2.35
CA THR A 249 -22.70 0.91 1.13
C THR A 249 -21.64 1.79 0.48
N PRO A 250 -20.40 1.30 0.30
CA PRO A 250 -19.33 2.09 -0.31
C PRO A 250 -19.54 2.25 -1.82
N ALA A 251 -19.10 3.37 -2.37
CA ALA A 251 -18.89 3.50 -3.80
C ALA A 251 -17.77 2.56 -4.26
N VAL A 252 -17.86 2.04 -5.50
CA VAL A 252 -16.82 1.16 -6.05
C VAL A 252 -15.92 1.95 -7.00
N ALA A 253 -14.62 1.91 -6.76
CA ALA A 253 -13.60 2.45 -7.64
C ALA A 253 -12.60 1.34 -8.01
N TYR A 254 -12.07 1.34 -9.22
CA TYR A 254 -11.17 0.28 -9.64
C TYR A 254 -10.05 0.74 -10.57
N ALA A 255 -8.90 0.06 -10.46
CA ALA A 255 -7.79 0.05 -11.41
C ALA A 255 -7.47 -1.40 -11.76
N LEU A 256 -8.22 -1.96 -12.70
CA LEU A 256 -8.18 -3.38 -13.07
C LEU A 256 -7.78 -3.55 -14.52
N PRO A 257 -7.07 -4.63 -14.87
CA PRO A 257 -6.83 -5.00 -16.26
C PRO A 257 -8.15 -5.33 -16.96
N GLU A 258 -8.21 -5.15 -18.28
CA GLU A 258 -9.41 -5.31 -19.13
C GLU A 258 -10.17 -6.61 -18.84
N ARG A 259 -9.42 -7.73 -18.67
CA ARG A 259 -10.00 -9.05 -18.36
C ARG A 259 -10.83 -9.12 -17.08
N LEU A 260 -10.65 -8.18 -16.15
CA LEU A 260 -11.33 -8.14 -14.85
C LEU A 260 -12.32 -6.98 -14.73
N LYS A 261 -12.42 -6.08 -15.72
CA LYS A 261 -13.33 -4.94 -15.65
C LYS A 261 -14.79 -5.35 -15.50
N GLY A 262 -15.24 -6.40 -16.21
CA GLY A 262 -16.60 -6.92 -16.06
C GLY A 262 -16.94 -7.39 -14.64
N LEU A 263 -15.93 -7.83 -13.85
CA LEU A 263 -16.14 -8.18 -12.44
C LEU A 263 -16.30 -6.94 -11.55
N ALA A 264 -15.66 -5.82 -11.92
CA ALA A 264 -15.85 -4.54 -11.23
C ALA A 264 -17.26 -3.98 -11.49
N ASP A 265 -17.78 -4.13 -12.71
CA ASP A 265 -19.13 -3.72 -13.06
C ASP A 265 -20.18 -4.53 -12.28
N GLU A 266 -19.98 -5.84 -12.15
CA GLU A 266 -20.81 -6.70 -11.28
C GLU A 266 -20.73 -6.25 -9.81
N ALA A 267 -19.52 -5.92 -9.32
CA ALA A 267 -19.30 -5.48 -7.95
C ALA A 267 -20.00 -4.12 -7.70
N ALA A 268 -19.92 -3.19 -8.65
CA ALA A 268 -20.60 -1.90 -8.58
C ALA A 268 -22.12 -2.07 -8.61
N GLY A 269 -22.64 -3.00 -9.42
CA GLY A 269 -24.05 -3.36 -9.44
C GLY A 269 -24.54 -3.89 -8.08
N GLN A 270 -23.72 -4.67 -7.37
CA GLN A 270 -24.02 -5.10 -6.01
C GLN A 270 -24.05 -3.95 -5.00
N ALA A 271 -23.23 -2.93 -5.23
CA ALA A 271 -23.17 -1.73 -4.39
C ALA A 271 -24.20 -0.64 -4.81
N GLU A 272 -25.00 -0.90 -5.83
CA GLU A 272 -25.96 0.07 -6.41
C GLU A 272 -25.27 1.40 -6.81
N THR A 273 -23.99 1.34 -7.19
CA THR A 273 -23.18 2.49 -7.56
C THR A 273 -22.62 2.33 -8.97
N ALA A 274 -22.37 3.45 -9.65
CA ALA A 274 -21.65 3.41 -10.93
C ALA A 274 -20.15 3.22 -10.66
N PRO A 275 -19.47 2.26 -11.30
CA PRO A 275 -18.05 2.05 -11.11
C PRO A 275 -17.25 3.23 -11.67
N VAL A 276 -16.20 3.64 -10.95
CA VAL A 276 -15.30 4.71 -11.38
C VAL A 276 -13.93 4.11 -11.67
N SER A 277 -13.48 4.20 -12.91
CA SER A 277 -12.10 3.88 -13.26
C SER A 277 -11.17 4.97 -12.75
N VAL A 278 -10.12 4.59 -12.03
CA VAL A 278 -9.13 5.51 -11.48
C VAL A 278 -7.78 5.32 -12.16
N SER A 279 -7.08 6.43 -12.38
CA SER A 279 -5.73 6.43 -12.95
C SER A 279 -4.77 7.11 -11.96
N PRO A 280 -3.58 6.53 -11.71
CA PRO A 280 -2.65 6.97 -10.67
C PRO A 280 -1.92 8.28 -10.97
N LEU A 281 -1.91 8.72 -12.21
CA LEU A 281 -0.94 9.68 -12.72
C LEU A 281 -1.33 11.17 -12.55
N HIS A 282 -2.44 11.48 -11.87
CA HIS A 282 -2.87 12.88 -11.71
C HIS A 282 -2.02 13.72 -10.75
N ARG A 283 -1.14 13.08 -9.95
CA ARG A 283 -0.38 13.77 -8.90
C ARG A 283 1.13 13.86 -9.13
N LEU A 284 1.67 13.11 -10.09
CA LEU A 284 3.09 13.10 -10.40
C LEU A 284 3.29 13.36 -11.89
N GLU A 285 4.05 14.39 -12.25
CA GLU A 285 4.57 14.54 -13.61
C GLU A 285 5.64 13.48 -13.87
N ILE A 286 5.23 12.33 -14.37
CA ILE A 286 6.13 11.25 -14.74
C ILE A 286 6.59 11.48 -16.18
N CYS A 287 7.81 11.95 -16.35
CA CYS A 287 8.38 12.31 -17.65
C CYS A 287 8.82 11.14 -18.54
N LYS A 288 8.65 9.90 -18.10
CA LYS A 288 8.71 8.71 -18.95
C LYS A 288 7.36 8.00 -18.84
N PRO A 289 6.89 7.37 -19.91
CA PRO A 289 5.79 6.44 -19.77
C PRO A 289 6.27 5.33 -18.82
N ALA A 290 6.02 5.50 -17.53
CA ALA A 290 5.90 4.37 -16.65
C ALA A 290 4.75 3.57 -17.25
N GLU A 291 4.94 2.28 -17.41
CA GLU A 291 3.84 1.41 -17.80
C GLU A 291 2.65 1.71 -16.89
N GLU A 292 1.43 1.59 -17.39
CA GLU A 292 0.18 2.05 -16.74
C GLU A 292 -0.02 1.57 -15.30
N ASP A 293 0.81 0.62 -14.81
CA ASP A 293 0.70 -0.08 -13.53
C ASP A 293 1.78 0.25 -12.48
N TRP A 294 2.48 1.40 -12.60
CA TRP A 294 3.46 1.86 -11.58
C TRP A 294 2.84 2.63 -10.40
N TYR A 295 1.55 2.44 -10.14
CA TYR A 295 0.84 3.15 -9.08
C TYR A 295 1.31 2.80 -7.65
N ASP A 296 1.91 1.65 -7.42
CA ASP A 296 2.55 1.27 -6.18
C ASP A 296 3.82 2.11 -5.90
N VAL A 297 4.73 2.20 -6.88
CA VAL A 297 5.91 3.07 -6.80
C VAL A 297 5.49 4.53 -6.64
N ALA A 298 4.50 4.99 -7.41
CA ALA A 298 3.95 6.33 -7.29
C ALA A 298 3.39 6.58 -5.88
N GLY A 299 2.64 5.65 -5.32
CA GLY A 299 2.08 5.75 -3.98
C GLY A 299 3.12 5.78 -2.88
N LEU A 300 4.18 4.96 -2.98
CA LEU A 300 5.32 5.00 -2.07
C LEU A 300 6.03 6.36 -2.11
N LEU A 301 6.22 6.91 -3.31
CA LEU A 301 6.90 8.19 -3.52
C LEU A 301 6.05 9.39 -3.06
N LEU A 302 4.72 9.32 -3.19
CA LEU A 302 3.79 10.34 -2.69
C LEU A 302 3.88 10.53 -1.17
N ARG A 303 4.35 9.54 -0.42
CA ARG A 303 4.61 9.68 1.00
C ARG A 303 5.57 10.83 1.28
N TYR A 304 6.68 10.91 0.55
CA TYR A 304 7.63 12.02 0.67
C TYR A 304 7.06 13.37 0.24
N ALA A 305 6.23 13.38 -0.79
CA ALA A 305 5.62 14.61 -1.27
C ALA A 305 4.66 15.23 -0.24
N ASN A 306 4.07 14.40 0.64
CA ASN A 306 3.17 14.84 1.69
C ASN A 306 3.89 15.20 3.00
N GLU A 307 5.04 14.59 3.32
CA GLU A 307 5.81 14.85 4.54
C GLU A 307 6.58 16.17 4.49
N ASP A 308 6.90 16.69 3.30
CA ASP A 308 7.61 17.96 3.13
C ASP A 308 6.72 19.23 3.29
N GLY A 309 5.48 19.07 3.76
CA GLY A 309 4.64 20.17 4.27
C GLY A 309 4.38 21.29 3.24
N VAL A 310 3.85 20.90 2.07
CA VAL A 310 3.30 21.87 1.12
C VAL A 310 1.81 21.67 1.01
#